data_2e769655baf023ae222ec9f1cc18c761
#
_entry.id   2e769655baf023ae222ec9f1cc18c761
#
_cell.length_a   1.000
_cell.length_b   1.000
_cell.length_c   1.000
_cell.angle_alpha   90.00
_cell.angle_beta   90.00
_cell.angle_gamma   90.00
#
_symmetry.space_group_name_H-M   'P 1'
#
loop_
_entity.id
_entity.type
_entity.pdbx_description
1 polymer ?
#
loop_
_entity_poly.entity_id
_entity_poly.type
_entity_poly.pdbx_seq_one_letter_code
_entity_poly.pdbx_strand_id
1 'polypeptide(L)'
;MAYSPRKRARSQTPHLHTLVPTDAEKPTLQGFAGYKVGMTHALMVDYRPTSTTSGQSIQTPVTVVETPPMKAQGMRCYRRGPQGLEVASEIWPGKEGGGNGEGKERELDPTVEEVRLLAQTSPHLVSGVPSKDPNLMELGVGGGTLVERIEYARSLLGKDVNVRDFTHEGDMVDVCAVTKGKGFQGAV
;
A
#
# COMPACT_ATOMS: atom_id res chain seq x y z
N MET A 1 -5.68 27.61 -3.79
CA MET A 1 -6.44 27.01 -2.67
C MET A 1 -6.49 25.52 -2.90
N ALA A 2 -5.62 24.77 -2.26
CA ALA A 2 -5.41 23.38 -2.65
C ALA A 2 -6.44 22.41 -2.09
N TYR A 3 -6.94 22.58 -0.87
CA TYR A 3 -7.73 21.56 -0.19
C TYR A 3 -8.87 22.17 0.62
N SER A 4 -10.01 22.32 -0.03
CA SER A 4 -11.22 22.88 0.56
C SER A 4 -12.43 22.01 0.22
N PRO A 5 -13.43 21.87 1.10
CA PRO A 5 -13.49 22.38 2.46
C PRO A 5 -12.62 21.59 3.45
N ARG A 6 -12.04 22.26 4.45
CA ARG A 6 -11.39 21.57 5.57
C ARG A 6 -12.44 20.93 6.45
N LYS A 7 -12.39 19.62 6.58
CA LYS A 7 -13.33 18.83 7.36
C LYS A 7 -12.64 17.62 7.98
N ARG A 8 -13.31 16.98 8.93
CA ARG A 8 -12.84 15.72 9.50
C ARG A 8 -12.76 14.65 8.41
N ALA A 9 -11.67 13.88 8.37
CA ALA A 9 -11.55 12.75 7.48
C ALA A 9 -12.58 11.66 7.82
N ARG A 10 -13.06 10.95 6.82
CA ARG A 10 -14.03 9.85 7.01
C ARG A 10 -13.38 8.62 7.61
N SER A 11 -12.13 8.36 7.29
CA SER A 11 -11.35 7.20 7.73
C SER A 11 -9.93 7.63 8.07
N GLN A 12 -9.26 6.89 8.93
CA GLN A 12 -7.84 7.03 9.22
C GLN A 12 -6.97 6.38 8.15
N THR A 13 -7.53 5.42 7.43
CA THR A 13 -6.85 4.71 6.35
C THR A 13 -6.89 5.55 5.07
N PRO A 14 -5.74 5.89 4.47
CA PRO A 14 -5.72 6.60 3.20
C PRO A 14 -6.14 5.65 2.06
N HIS A 15 -6.81 6.20 1.06
CA HIS A 15 -7.15 5.50 -0.16
C HIS A 15 -6.25 5.99 -1.29
N LEU A 16 -5.55 5.08 -1.93
CA LEU A 16 -4.76 5.35 -3.12
C LEU A 16 -5.65 5.22 -4.35
N HIS A 17 -5.92 6.34 -5.02
CA HIS A 17 -6.77 6.36 -6.21
C HIS A 17 -5.99 6.07 -7.50
N THR A 18 -4.69 6.31 -7.48
CA THR A 18 -3.83 6.17 -8.66
C THR A 18 -2.65 5.28 -8.32
N LEU A 19 -2.47 4.24 -9.11
CA LEU A 19 -1.27 3.41 -9.07
C LEU A 19 -0.36 3.86 -10.23
N VAL A 20 0.91 4.06 -9.91
CA VAL A 20 1.90 4.46 -10.93
C VAL A 20 2.30 3.23 -11.71
N PRO A 21 2.25 3.26 -13.05
CA PRO A 21 2.79 2.18 -13.87
C PRO A 21 4.27 1.95 -13.55
N THR A 22 4.65 0.72 -13.36
CA THR A 22 6.04 0.33 -13.09
C THR A 22 6.56 -0.50 -14.26
N ASP A 23 7.68 -0.07 -14.83
CA ASP A 23 8.35 -0.77 -15.95
C ASP A 23 9.30 -1.88 -15.46
N ALA A 24 9.05 -2.41 -14.26
CA ALA A 24 9.83 -3.52 -13.73
C ALA A 24 9.60 -4.80 -14.56
N GLU A 25 10.67 -5.54 -14.84
CA GLU A 25 10.60 -6.81 -15.58
C GLU A 25 9.81 -7.88 -14.83
N LYS A 26 9.84 -7.84 -13.49
CA LYS A 26 9.16 -8.82 -12.62
C LYS A 26 7.97 -8.17 -11.91
N PRO A 27 6.92 -8.95 -11.62
CA PRO A 27 5.80 -8.44 -10.84
C PRO A 27 6.25 -8.10 -9.41
N THR A 28 5.86 -6.91 -8.95
CA THR A 28 6.17 -6.40 -7.62
C THR A 28 4.93 -5.75 -7.00
N LEU A 29 4.88 -5.70 -5.67
CA LEU A 29 3.86 -4.94 -4.96
C LEU A 29 4.14 -3.43 -5.09
N GLN A 30 3.08 -2.62 -5.19
CA GLN A 30 3.16 -1.17 -5.35
C GLN A 30 2.71 -0.40 -4.11
N GLY A 31 2.76 -1.01 -2.96
CA GLY A 31 2.40 -0.34 -1.72
C GLY A 31 2.51 -1.24 -0.52
N PHE A 32 2.58 -0.61 0.64
CA PHE A 32 2.60 -1.27 1.94
C PHE A 32 1.97 -0.36 3.00
N ALA A 33 1.47 -0.91 4.09
CA ALA A 33 0.95 -0.12 5.20
C ALA A 33 1.86 -0.18 6.41
N GLY A 34 1.99 0.95 7.09
CA GLY A 34 2.75 1.06 8.33
C GLY A 34 2.14 2.05 9.29
N TYR A 35 2.58 1.98 10.53
CA TYR A 35 2.13 2.83 11.62
C TYR A 35 3.25 3.80 12.01
N LYS A 36 2.97 5.10 11.93
CA LYS A 36 3.92 6.13 12.35
C LYS A 36 4.06 6.11 13.86
N VAL A 37 5.21 5.70 14.35
CA VAL A 37 5.54 5.69 15.79
C VAL A 37 5.91 7.08 16.27
N GLY A 38 6.79 7.77 15.53
CA GLY A 38 7.27 9.09 15.91
C GLY A 38 8.38 9.58 15.02
N MET A 39 9.04 10.63 15.46
CA MET A 39 10.18 11.21 14.78
C MET A 39 11.38 11.25 15.73
N THR A 40 12.56 11.04 15.16
CA THR A 40 13.84 11.15 15.85
C THR A 40 14.87 11.76 14.89
N HIS A 41 16.12 11.72 15.22
CA HIS A 41 17.20 12.13 14.34
C HIS A 41 18.23 11.01 14.20
N ALA A 42 18.87 10.96 13.05
CA ALA A 42 19.98 10.07 12.76
C ALA A 42 21.23 10.89 12.38
N LEU A 43 22.38 10.43 12.80
CA LEU A 43 23.66 10.96 12.33
C LEU A 43 24.04 10.20 11.06
N MET A 44 24.17 10.94 9.97
CA MET A 44 24.50 10.39 8.65
C MET A 44 25.67 11.14 8.06
N VAL A 45 26.51 10.45 7.31
CA VAL A 45 27.54 11.11 6.51
C VAL A 45 26.92 11.68 5.25
N ASP A 46 27.14 12.94 4.96
CA ASP A 46 26.62 13.59 3.76
C ASP A 46 27.50 13.21 2.55
N TYR A 47 26.97 12.37 1.69
CA TYR A 47 27.65 11.94 0.46
C TYR A 47 27.32 12.79 -0.77
N ARG A 48 26.54 13.87 -0.62
CA ARG A 48 26.19 14.74 -1.76
C ARG A 48 27.40 15.56 -2.18
N PRO A 49 27.91 15.39 -3.40
CA PRO A 49 29.18 16.02 -3.82
C PRO A 49 29.12 17.56 -3.90
N THR A 50 27.92 18.14 -4.09
CA THR A 50 27.70 19.59 -4.20
C THR A 50 27.31 20.26 -2.88
N SER A 51 27.26 19.52 -1.79
CA SER A 51 26.89 20.03 -0.46
C SER A 51 28.12 20.66 0.21
N THR A 52 27.91 21.76 0.94
CA THR A 52 28.94 22.39 1.80
C THR A 52 29.35 21.49 2.96
N THR A 53 28.53 20.50 3.31
CA THR A 53 28.75 19.52 4.40
C THR A 53 29.23 18.17 3.88
N SER A 54 29.62 18.09 2.61
CA SER A 54 30.07 16.83 2.00
C SER A 54 31.19 16.18 2.80
N GLY A 55 31.01 14.88 3.13
CA GLY A 55 31.96 14.12 3.94
C GLY A 55 31.85 14.33 5.46
N GLN A 56 31.01 15.25 5.91
CA GLN A 56 30.80 15.50 7.34
C GLN A 56 29.59 14.72 7.88
N SER A 57 29.59 14.44 9.18
CA SER A 57 28.45 13.84 9.86
C SER A 57 27.41 14.92 10.13
N ILE A 58 26.23 14.77 9.55
CA ILE A 58 25.10 15.68 9.71
C ILE A 58 23.97 15.00 10.49
N GLN A 59 23.24 15.80 11.26
CA GLN A 59 22.04 15.36 11.96
C GLN A 59 20.83 15.52 11.03
N THR A 60 20.19 14.40 10.70
CA THR A 60 19.04 14.37 9.79
C THR A 60 17.79 13.93 10.56
N PRO A 61 16.66 14.65 10.45
CA PRO A 61 15.40 14.20 11.04
C PRO A 61 14.86 12.97 10.30
N VAL A 62 14.47 11.96 11.05
CA VAL A 62 13.91 10.72 10.50
C VAL A 62 12.57 10.38 11.16
N THR A 63 11.69 9.79 10.38
CA THR A 63 10.40 9.26 10.87
C THR A 63 10.52 7.75 11.04
N VAL A 64 10.13 7.28 12.22
CA VAL A 64 10.07 5.84 12.51
C VAL A 64 8.68 5.33 12.18
N VAL A 65 8.62 4.35 11.29
CA VAL A 65 7.38 3.67 10.86
C VAL A 65 7.50 2.20 11.19
N GLU A 66 6.58 1.68 11.99
CA GLU A 66 6.48 0.26 12.30
C GLU A 66 5.65 -0.44 11.22
N THR A 67 6.18 -1.51 10.65
CA THR A 67 5.61 -2.21 9.51
C THR A 67 5.39 -3.69 9.85
N PRO A 68 4.33 -4.03 10.63
CA PRO A 68 4.01 -5.41 10.89
C PRO A 68 3.63 -6.13 9.58
N PRO A 69 3.81 -7.45 9.50
CA PRO A 69 3.41 -8.21 8.32
C PRO A 69 1.92 -8.04 8.06
N MET A 70 1.57 -7.92 6.79
CA MET A 70 0.19 -7.87 6.32
C MET A 70 -0.23 -9.22 5.79
N LYS A 71 -1.48 -9.62 6.01
CA LYS A 71 -2.01 -10.88 5.49
C LYS A 71 -2.74 -10.68 4.18
N ALA A 72 -2.31 -11.38 3.13
CA ALA A 72 -3.00 -11.37 1.84
C ALA A 72 -4.31 -12.17 1.93
N GLN A 73 -5.46 -11.48 1.92
CA GLN A 73 -6.77 -12.08 2.08
C GLN A 73 -7.45 -12.41 0.76
N GLY A 74 -7.16 -11.68 -0.29
CA GLY A 74 -7.80 -11.85 -1.57
C GLY A 74 -7.09 -11.12 -2.70
N MET A 75 -7.57 -11.32 -3.89
CA MET A 75 -7.12 -10.63 -5.08
C MET A 75 -8.33 -10.08 -5.84
N ARG A 76 -8.18 -8.88 -6.40
CA ARG A 76 -9.21 -8.20 -7.17
C ARG A 76 -8.65 -7.79 -8.52
N CYS A 77 -9.36 -8.14 -9.58
CA CYS A 77 -9.01 -7.78 -10.94
C CYS A 77 -9.95 -6.68 -11.43
N TYR A 78 -9.38 -5.68 -12.08
CA TYR A 78 -10.10 -4.53 -12.60
C TYR A 78 -10.04 -4.50 -14.12
N ARG A 79 -11.12 -4.05 -14.73
CA ARG A 79 -11.21 -3.72 -16.15
C ARG A 79 -11.56 -2.25 -16.33
N ARG A 80 -11.22 -1.68 -17.45
CA ARG A 80 -11.61 -0.32 -17.80
C ARG A 80 -12.99 -0.30 -18.42
N GLY A 81 -13.95 0.27 -17.70
CA GLY A 81 -15.30 0.51 -18.17
C GLY A 81 -15.48 1.96 -18.63
N PRO A 82 -16.67 2.31 -19.16
CA PRO A 82 -16.98 3.65 -19.66
C PRO A 82 -16.88 4.75 -18.57
N GLN A 83 -17.07 4.39 -17.33
CA GLN A 83 -17.04 5.33 -16.19
C GLN A 83 -15.75 5.26 -15.35
N GLY A 84 -14.78 4.45 -15.75
CA GLY A 84 -13.51 4.25 -15.05
C GLY A 84 -13.23 2.78 -14.78
N LEU A 85 -12.43 2.51 -13.74
CA LEU A 85 -12.08 1.14 -13.35
C LEU A 85 -13.28 0.46 -12.67
N GLU A 86 -13.65 -0.70 -13.18
CA GLU A 86 -14.71 -1.56 -12.66
C GLU A 86 -14.12 -2.90 -12.20
N VAL A 87 -14.67 -3.47 -11.13
CA VAL A 87 -14.26 -4.80 -10.64
C VAL A 87 -14.77 -5.86 -11.60
N ALA A 88 -13.86 -6.58 -12.24
CA ALA A 88 -14.17 -7.68 -13.14
C ALA A 88 -14.33 -9.00 -12.37
N SER A 89 -13.38 -9.30 -11.48
CA SER A 89 -13.42 -10.53 -10.67
C SER A 89 -12.73 -10.34 -9.33
N GLU A 90 -13.11 -11.16 -8.37
CA GLU A 90 -12.57 -11.16 -7.02
C GLU A 90 -12.38 -12.60 -6.54
N ILE A 91 -11.22 -12.92 -6.02
CA ILE A 91 -10.83 -14.25 -5.56
C ILE A 91 -10.42 -14.17 -4.09
N TRP A 92 -11.04 -15.01 -3.26
CA TRP A 92 -10.73 -15.15 -1.83
C TRP A 92 -10.27 -16.58 -1.53
N PRO A 93 -9.17 -16.79 -0.80
CA PRO A 93 -8.76 -18.10 -0.35
C PRO A 93 -9.78 -18.65 0.66
N GLY A 94 -10.16 -19.92 0.51
CA GLY A 94 -10.96 -20.63 1.51
C GLY A 94 -12.48 -20.43 1.48
N LYS A 95 -13.05 -19.78 0.50
CA LYS A 95 -14.50 -19.85 0.23
C LYS A 95 -14.83 -20.94 -0.78
N GLU A 96 -14.41 -22.15 -0.51
CA GLU A 96 -15.07 -23.33 -1.02
C GLU A 96 -16.36 -23.52 -0.20
N GLY A 97 -17.48 -23.05 -0.73
CA GLY A 97 -18.79 -23.39 -0.17
C GLY A 97 -19.46 -22.34 0.72
N GLY A 98 -20.08 -21.35 0.12
CA GLY A 98 -20.99 -20.44 0.84
C GLY A 98 -21.55 -19.34 -0.06
N GLY A 99 -22.34 -19.69 -1.05
CA GLY A 99 -23.04 -18.75 -1.93
C GLY A 99 -22.84 -19.11 -3.39
N ASN A 100 -23.83 -19.77 -3.98
CA ASN A 100 -24.09 -20.08 -5.39
C ASN A 100 -22.99 -19.75 -6.43
N GLY A 101 -21.86 -20.42 -6.32
CA GLY A 101 -20.74 -20.28 -7.26
C GLY A 101 -19.71 -21.33 -6.93
N GLU A 102 -19.85 -22.50 -7.57
CA GLU A 102 -18.80 -23.51 -7.65
C GLU A 102 -17.46 -22.79 -7.86
N GLY A 103 -16.41 -23.25 -7.16
CA GLY A 103 -15.02 -22.84 -7.37
C GLY A 103 -14.49 -23.17 -8.75
N LYS A 104 -15.23 -22.78 -9.77
CA LYS A 104 -14.70 -22.69 -11.13
C LYS A 104 -13.68 -21.57 -11.10
N GLU A 105 -12.44 -21.91 -11.43
CA GLU A 105 -11.52 -20.98 -12.04
C GLU A 105 -12.31 -20.22 -13.11
N ARG A 106 -12.87 -19.08 -12.71
CA ARG A 106 -13.46 -18.18 -13.70
C ARG A 106 -12.31 -17.83 -14.61
N GLU A 107 -12.41 -18.28 -15.84
CA GLU A 107 -11.51 -17.82 -16.90
C GLU A 107 -11.37 -16.30 -16.72
N LEU A 108 -10.13 -15.90 -16.53
CA LEU A 108 -9.83 -14.49 -16.30
C LEU A 108 -10.36 -13.74 -17.51
N ASP A 109 -11.24 -12.81 -17.26
CA ASP A 109 -11.84 -11.97 -18.30
C ASP A 109 -10.69 -11.34 -19.11
N PRO A 110 -10.58 -11.54 -20.41
CA PRO A 110 -9.47 -11.01 -21.22
C PRO A 110 -9.41 -9.47 -21.22
N THR A 111 -10.42 -8.82 -20.66
CA THR A 111 -10.53 -7.37 -20.54
C THR A 111 -9.89 -6.80 -19.26
N VAL A 112 -9.27 -7.65 -18.42
CA VAL A 112 -8.59 -7.21 -17.18
C VAL A 112 -7.35 -6.39 -17.55
N GLU A 113 -7.21 -5.23 -16.94
CA GLU A 113 -6.05 -4.33 -17.11
C GLU A 113 -5.19 -4.25 -15.84
N GLU A 114 -5.81 -4.34 -14.67
CA GLU A 114 -5.17 -4.07 -13.41
C GLU A 114 -5.46 -5.16 -12.38
N VAL A 115 -4.45 -5.53 -11.59
CA VAL A 115 -4.56 -6.52 -10.52
C VAL A 115 -4.18 -5.87 -9.21
N ARG A 116 -5.01 -6.06 -8.18
CA ARG A 116 -4.76 -5.59 -6.83
C ARG A 116 -4.88 -6.73 -5.83
N LEU A 117 -3.96 -6.74 -4.86
CA LEU A 117 -4.00 -7.64 -3.72
C LEU A 117 -4.81 -6.99 -2.59
N LEU A 118 -5.74 -7.72 -2.03
CA LEU A 118 -6.48 -7.32 -0.83
C LEU A 118 -5.69 -7.78 0.40
N ALA A 119 -5.02 -6.85 1.06
CA ALA A 119 -4.18 -7.14 2.20
C ALA A 119 -4.79 -6.57 3.49
N GLN A 120 -4.72 -7.35 4.54
CA GLN A 120 -5.22 -7.04 5.87
C GLN A 120 -4.06 -6.64 6.77
N THR A 121 -4.19 -5.50 7.45
CA THR A 121 -3.19 -5.03 8.43
C THR A 121 -3.28 -5.81 9.74
N SER A 122 -2.20 -5.81 10.52
CA SER A 122 -2.11 -6.50 11.81
C SER A 122 -1.85 -5.52 12.96
N PRO A 123 -2.81 -4.63 13.32
CA PRO A 123 -2.62 -3.59 14.33
C PRO A 123 -2.38 -4.17 15.75
N HIS A 124 -2.83 -5.39 16.02
CA HIS A 124 -2.63 -6.05 17.31
C HIS A 124 -1.16 -6.35 17.63
N LEU A 125 -0.30 -6.37 16.61
CA LEU A 125 1.14 -6.55 16.78
C LEU A 125 1.86 -5.25 17.20
N VAL A 126 1.18 -4.10 17.08
CA VAL A 126 1.74 -2.79 17.38
C VAL A 126 1.23 -2.31 18.73
N SER A 127 2.11 -2.17 19.71
CA SER A 127 1.73 -1.85 21.09
C SER A 127 1.09 -0.47 21.27
N GLY A 128 1.48 0.51 20.44
CA GLY A 128 1.00 1.89 20.53
C GLY A 128 -0.31 2.19 19.79
N VAL A 129 -0.91 1.21 19.10
CA VAL A 129 -2.15 1.38 18.36
C VAL A 129 -3.34 0.94 19.22
N PRO A 130 -4.27 1.85 19.57
CA PRO A 130 -5.41 1.53 20.43
C PRO A 130 -6.43 0.60 19.76
N SER A 131 -6.59 0.70 18.44
CA SER A 131 -7.46 -0.19 17.67
C SER A 131 -6.76 -1.51 17.41
N LYS A 132 -7.46 -2.61 17.68
CA LYS A 132 -6.99 -3.97 17.37
C LYS A 132 -7.65 -4.53 16.10
N ASP A 133 -8.67 -3.86 15.60
CA ASP A 133 -9.40 -4.27 14.40
C ASP A 133 -8.53 -4.06 13.15
N PRO A 134 -8.38 -5.10 12.34
CA PRO A 134 -7.60 -5.01 11.12
C PRO A 134 -8.29 -4.15 10.06
N ASN A 135 -7.49 -3.44 9.26
CA ASN A 135 -7.97 -2.71 8.11
C ASN A 135 -7.66 -3.48 6.83
N LEU A 136 -8.63 -3.55 5.93
CA LEU A 136 -8.45 -4.11 4.60
C LEU A 136 -8.04 -3.00 3.65
N MET A 137 -6.95 -3.24 2.91
CA MET A 137 -6.40 -2.29 1.95
C MET A 137 -6.15 -2.96 0.60
N GLU A 138 -6.23 -2.18 -0.46
CA GLU A 138 -5.87 -2.61 -1.80
C GLU A 138 -4.42 -2.22 -2.09
N LEU A 139 -3.59 -3.20 -2.42
CA LEU A 139 -2.21 -3.01 -2.85
C LEU A 139 -2.13 -3.33 -4.35
N GLY A 140 -1.60 -2.40 -5.14
CA GLY A 140 -1.37 -2.64 -6.56
C GLY A 140 -0.30 -3.69 -6.80
N VAL A 141 -0.43 -4.42 -7.90
CA VAL A 141 0.60 -5.31 -8.41
C VAL A 141 1.05 -4.76 -9.76
N GLY A 142 2.30 -4.30 -9.83
CA GLY A 142 2.90 -3.73 -11.03
C GLY A 142 4.05 -4.55 -11.55
N GLY A 143 4.58 -4.16 -12.73
CA GLY A 143 5.68 -4.87 -13.40
C GLY A 143 5.22 -6.11 -14.17
N GLY A 144 6.09 -6.66 -15.02
CA GLY A 144 5.82 -7.85 -15.80
C GLY A 144 4.57 -7.80 -16.68
N THR A 145 4.18 -8.95 -17.17
CA THR A 145 2.94 -9.15 -17.94
C THR A 145 1.72 -9.32 -17.03
N LEU A 146 0.52 -9.13 -17.54
CA LEU A 146 -0.71 -9.30 -16.78
C LEU A 146 -0.83 -10.71 -16.18
N VAL A 147 -0.44 -11.75 -16.93
CA VAL A 147 -0.49 -13.14 -16.49
C VAL A 147 0.44 -13.36 -15.30
N GLU A 148 1.66 -12.85 -15.38
CA GLU A 148 2.64 -12.93 -14.28
C GLU A 148 2.17 -12.19 -13.03
N ARG A 149 1.50 -11.03 -13.18
CA ARG A 149 0.89 -10.31 -12.06
C ARG A 149 -0.18 -11.12 -11.35
N ILE A 150 -1.02 -11.82 -12.12
CA ILE A 150 -2.07 -12.68 -11.58
C ILE A 150 -1.48 -13.88 -10.85
N GLU A 151 -0.48 -14.54 -11.44
CA GLU A 151 0.22 -15.66 -10.82
C GLU A 151 0.94 -15.24 -9.54
N TYR A 152 1.60 -14.09 -9.57
CA TYR A 152 2.25 -13.51 -8.40
C TYR A 152 1.25 -13.22 -7.29
N ALA A 153 0.14 -12.54 -7.60
CA ALA A 153 -0.92 -12.26 -6.63
C ALA A 153 -1.51 -13.57 -6.06
N ARG A 154 -1.76 -14.58 -6.88
CA ARG A 154 -2.21 -15.90 -6.44
C ARG A 154 -1.22 -16.58 -5.50
N SER A 155 0.07 -16.47 -5.78
CA SER A 155 1.13 -17.06 -4.95
C SER A 155 1.21 -16.46 -3.54
N LEU A 156 0.75 -15.22 -3.37
CA LEU A 156 0.70 -14.50 -2.10
C LEU A 156 -0.56 -14.76 -1.29
N LEU A 157 -1.63 -15.28 -1.90
CA LEU A 157 -2.90 -15.51 -1.22
C LEU A 157 -2.74 -16.39 0.03
N GLY A 158 -3.28 -15.92 1.15
CA GLY A 158 -3.20 -16.60 2.44
C GLY A 158 -1.86 -16.49 3.16
N LYS A 159 -0.85 -15.89 2.55
CA LYS A 159 0.48 -15.70 3.14
C LYS A 159 0.62 -14.32 3.79
N ASP A 160 1.62 -14.22 4.65
CA ASP A 160 2.04 -12.96 5.22
C ASP A 160 3.00 -12.25 4.25
N VAL A 161 2.72 -10.98 4.00
CA VAL A 161 3.52 -10.08 3.15
C VAL A 161 4.33 -9.18 4.05
N ASN A 162 5.63 -9.09 3.82
CA ASN A 162 6.55 -8.25 4.57
C ASN A 162 6.91 -6.99 3.79
N VAL A 163 7.40 -5.96 4.49
CA VAL A 163 7.85 -4.72 3.84
C VAL A 163 9.00 -4.97 2.85
N ARG A 164 9.81 -6.00 3.06
CA ARG A 164 10.91 -6.38 2.16
C ARG A 164 10.45 -6.90 0.80
N ASP A 165 9.19 -7.34 0.70
CA ASP A 165 8.58 -7.76 -0.57
C ASP A 165 8.14 -6.55 -1.41
N PHE A 166 8.08 -5.37 -0.78
CA PHE A 166 7.69 -4.11 -1.41
C PHE A 166 8.89 -3.20 -1.71
N THR A 167 9.82 -3.03 -0.77
CA THR A 167 10.92 -2.04 -0.87
C THR A 167 12.19 -2.56 -0.21
N HIS A 168 13.33 -2.03 -0.68
CA HIS A 168 14.66 -2.33 -0.17
C HIS A 168 15.28 -1.10 0.50
N GLU A 169 16.37 -1.31 1.20
CA GLU A 169 17.11 -0.23 1.84
C GLU A 169 17.67 0.75 0.79
N GLY A 170 17.40 2.04 0.99
CA GLY A 170 17.82 3.10 0.06
C GLY A 170 16.79 3.50 -0.99
N ASP A 171 15.67 2.76 -1.10
CA ASP A 171 14.61 3.13 -2.04
C ASP A 171 13.89 4.41 -1.63
N MET A 172 13.50 5.19 -2.62
CA MET A 172 12.64 6.35 -2.45
C MET A 172 11.18 5.91 -2.49
N VAL A 173 10.42 6.29 -1.45
CA VAL A 173 9.02 5.93 -1.33
C VAL A 173 8.14 7.15 -1.09
N ASP A 174 6.94 7.13 -1.65
CA ASP A 174 5.91 8.11 -1.36
C ASP A 174 5.10 7.68 -0.13
N VAL A 175 4.85 8.60 0.79
CA VAL A 175 4.08 8.34 1.99
C VAL A 175 2.73 9.05 1.91
N CYS A 176 1.66 8.27 1.88
CA CYS A 176 0.30 8.75 1.88
C CYS A 176 -0.36 8.53 3.24
N ALA A 177 -0.83 9.60 3.88
CA ALA A 177 -1.46 9.52 5.19
C ALA A 177 -2.49 10.63 5.39
N VAL A 178 -3.46 10.38 6.26
CA VAL A 178 -4.38 11.41 6.73
C VAL A 178 -3.65 12.30 7.74
N THR A 179 -3.60 13.60 7.46
CA THR A 179 -2.92 14.56 8.33
C THR A 179 -3.68 14.77 9.64
N LYS A 180 -2.92 15.08 10.71
CA LYS A 180 -3.51 15.41 12.02
C LYS A 180 -4.43 16.62 11.91
N GLY A 181 -5.70 16.45 12.29
CA GLY A 181 -6.67 17.53 12.35
C GLY A 181 -6.34 18.52 13.46
N LYS A 182 -6.45 19.82 13.16
CA LYS A 182 -6.24 20.91 14.12
C LYS A 182 -7.49 21.78 14.31
N GLY A 183 -8.63 21.32 13.80
CA GLY A 183 -9.87 22.09 13.82
C GLY A 183 -9.84 23.34 12.94
N PHE A 184 -10.73 24.29 13.23
CA PHE A 184 -10.74 25.58 12.55
C PHE A 184 -9.59 26.45 13.07
N GLN A 185 -8.76 26.93 12.16
CA GLN A 185 -7.70 27.90 12.44
C GLN A 185 -8.01 29.17 11.69
N GLY A 186 -8.24 30.25 12.43
CA GLY A 186 -8.43 31.60 11.87
C GLY A 186 -7.16 32.17 11.26
N ALA A 187 -7.28 33.33 10.66
CA ALA A 187 -6.11 34.10 10.22
C ALA A 187 -5.29 34.53 11.46
N VAL A 188 -3.98 34.40 11.35
CA VAL A 188 -3.01 34.84 12.37
C VAL A 188 -2.31 36.06 11.85
#